data_959d88f2a38b74be73d73e5ea0500dda
#
_entry.id   959d88f2a38b74be73d73e5ea0500dda
#
_cell.length_a   1.000
_cell.length_b   1.000
_cell.length_c   1.000
_cell.angle_alpha   90.00
_cell.angle_beta   90.00
_cell.angle_gamma   90.00
#
_symmetry.space_group_name_H-M   'P 1'
#
loop_
_entity.id
_entity.type
_entity.pdbx_description
1 polymer ?
#
loop_
_entity_poly.entity_id
_entity_poly.type
_entity_poly.pdbx_seq_one_letter_code
_entity_poly.pdbx_strand_id
1 'polypeptide(L)'
;HEPLEEGDKLVDYIENYRHGTLILNIKETGIEEDVLKIVKSASIKSFFFLDVEMPYIFSSLKTRNKNVAIRFSEYESIETVKFFEKKFKWIFIDTITRLPINKKNLSTISKFKSCLVCPERWGRKNDISKYKIFFKKLSYNPSAIMTSSKCIKLWEESSP
;
A
#
# COMPACT_ATOMS: atom_id res chain seq x y z
N HIS A 1 5.60 17.12 -0.37
CA HIS A 1 6.21 16.72 0.91
C HIS A 1 7.48 17.54 1.18
N GLU A 2 7.35 18.85 1.10
CA GLU A 2 8.45 19.72 1.47
C GLU A 2 8.50 19.82 3.00
N PRO A 3 9.68 19.65 3.60
CA PRO A 3 9.84 19.89 5.03
C PRO A 3 9.46 21.33 5.35
N LEU A 4 8.73 21.54 6.42
CA LEU A 4 8.29 22.87 6.91
C LEU A 4 7.15 23.54 6.12
N GLU A 5 6.53 22.88 5.14
CA GLU A 5 5.26 23.35 4.60
C GLU A 5 4.11 23.05 5.57
N GLU A 6 3.29 24.05 5.84
CA GLU A 6 2.03 23.85 6.55
C GLU A 6 1.06 23.08 5.66
N GLY A 7 0.65 21.91 6.11
CA GLY A 7 -0.36 21.08 5.47
C GLY A 7 -1.66 21.06 6.26
N ASP A 8 -2.69 20.46 5.66
CA ASP A 8 -3.96 20.22 6.36
C ASP A 8 -3.75 19.31 7.57
N LYS A 9 -4.45 19.59 8.66
CA LYS A 9 -4.40 18.73 9.84
C LYS A 9 -5.06 17.39 9.55
N LEU A 10 -4.45 16.31 10.00
CA LEU A 10 -5.01 14.97 9.84
C LEU A 10 -6.43 14.83 10.42
N VAL A 11 -6.70 15.53 11.53
CA VAL A 11 -8.02 15.53 12.18
C VAL A 11 -9.08 16.07 11.22
N ASP A 12 -8.84 17.23 10.62
CA ASP A 12 -9.77 17.88 9.70
C ASP A 12 -10.02 17.05 8.45
N TYR A 13 -8.96 16.40 7.94
CA TYR A 13 -9.08 15.45 6.83
C TYR A 13 -9.95 14.25 7.20
N ILE A 14 -9.74 13.67 8.36
CA ILE A 14 -10.44 12.46 8.82
C ILE A 14 -11.92 12.74 9.10
N GLU A 15 -12.29 13.89 9.60
CA GLU A 15 -13.69 14.29 9.83
C GLU A 15 -14.53 14.22 8.54
N ASN A 16 -13.90 14.52 7.41
CA ASN A 16 -14.52 14.49 6.08
C ASN A 16 -14.27 13.20 5.31
N TYR A 17 -13.56 12.23 5.88
CA TYR A 17 -13.21 10.99 5.20
C TYR A 17 -14.43 10.06 5.04
N ARG A 18 -14.77 9.73 3.79
CA ARG A 18 -15.92 8.87 3.42
C ARG A 18 -15.53 7.79 2.40
N HIS A 19 -14.25 7.47 2.32
CA HIS A 19 -13.70 6.55 1.32
C HIS A 19 -13.50 5.13 1.87
N GLY A 20 -12.85 4.26 1.10
CA GLY A 20 -12.57 2.87 1.45
C GLY A 20 -11.40 2.69 2.42
N THR A 21 -10.23 2.30 1.92
CA THR A 21 -9.04 2.08 2.75
C THR A 21 -8.18 3.35 2.83
N LEU A 22 -7.93 3.83 4.04
CA LEU A 22 -7.06 4.98 4.27
C LEU A 22 -5.59 4.56 4.28
N ILE A 23 -4.77 5.18 3.45
CA ILE A 23 -3.32 5.00 3.43
C ILE A 23 -2.66 6.16 4.16
N LEU A 24 -1.98 5.84 5.25
CA LEU A 24 -1.28 6.80 6.10
C LEU A 24 0.23 6.69 5.82
N ASN A 25 0.71 7.50 4.89
CA ASN A 25 2.13 7.52 4.55
C ASN A 25 2.90 8.37 5.57
N ILE A 26 3.56 7.69 6.50
CA ILE A 26 4.30 8.31 7.59
C ILE A 26 5.64 8.84 7.05
N LYS A 27 5.93 10.10 7.30
CA LYS A 27 7.17 10.77 6.86
C LYS A 27 8.02 11.27 8.02
N GLU A 28 7.51 11.16 9.23
CA GLU A 28 8.19 11.57 10.45
C GLU A 28 8.07 10.46 11.49
N THR A 29 9.17 10.05 12.08
CA THR A 29 9.19 9.04 13.14
C THR A 29 8.69 9.59 14.47
N GLY A 30 8.00 8.71 15.23
CA GLY A 30 7.54 9.03 16.58
C GLY A 30 6.11 9.56 16.66
N ILE A 31 5.47 9.86 15.53
CA ILE A 31 4.07 10.33 15.48
C ILE A 31 3.06 9.18 15.29
N GLU A 32 3.51 7.96 15.04
CA GLU A 32 2.68 6.84 14.60
C GLU A 32 1.57 6.50 15.60
N GLU A 33 1.89 6.53 16.90
CA GLU A 33 0.90 6.22 17.94
C GLU A 33 -0.16 7.31 18.07
N ASP A 34 0.18 8.57 17.86
CA ASP A 34 -0.77 9.68 17.89
C ASP A 34 -1.67 9.64 16.65
N VAL A 35 -1.10 9.38 15.48
CA VAL A 35 -1.86 9.13 14.26
C VAL A 35 -2.81 7.93 14.46
N LEU A 36 -2.35 6.85 15.09
CA LEU A 36 -3.18 5.68 15.38
C LEU A 36 -4.36 6.01 16.31
N LYS A 37 -4.15 6.84 17.34
CA LYS A 37 -5.22 7.31 18.23
C LYS A 37 -6.28 8.11 17.47
N ILE A 38 -5.86 9.05 16.63
CA ILE A 38 -6.76 9.88 15.80
C ILE A 38 -7.63 8.99 14.91
N VAL A 39 -7.02 8.05 14.19
CA VAL A 39 -7.73 7.16 13.25
C VAL A 39 -8.71 6.24 13.99
N LYS A 40 -8.33 5.73 15.16
CA LYS A 40 -9.21 4.90 15.99
C LYS A 40 -10.37 5.69 16.57
N SER A 41 -10.15 6.92 17.05
CA SER A 41 -11.23 7.76 17.59
C SER A 41 -12.28 8.10 16.53
N ALA A 42 -11.87 8.25 15.28
CA ALA A 42 -12.77 8.45 14.13
C ALA A 42 -13.44 7.16 13.62
N SER A 43 -13.22 6.02 14.29
CA SER A 43 -13.83 4.72 13.93
C SER A 43 -13.51 4.25 12.50
N ILE A 44 -12.38 4.65 11.92
CA ILE A 44 -11.95 4.21 10.60
C ILE A 44 -11.52 2.74 10.67
N LYS A 45 -12.28 1.87 10.01
CA LYS A 45 -12.09 0.41 10.09
C LYS A 45 -11.01 -0.13 9.17
N SER A 46 -10.80 0.53 8.02
CA SER A 46 -9.85 0.06 7.01
C SER A 46 -8.77 1.12 6.78
N PHE A 47 -7.57 0.83 7.26
CA PHE A 47 -6.40 1.69 7.05
C PHE A 47 -5.13 0.88 7.17
N PHE A 48 -4.01 1.45 6.71
CA PHE A 48 -2.68 0.97 7.01
C PHE A 48 -1.66 2.11 7.01
N PHE A 49 -0.62 1.93 7.82
CA PHE A 49 0.57 2.76 7.79
C PHE A 49 1.51 2.31 6.68
N LEU A 50 2.03 3.26 5.96
CA LEU A 50 3.01 3.06 4.90
C LEU A 50 4.29 3.84 5.22
N ASP A 51 5.42 3.32 4.78
CA ASP A 51 6.76 3.91 4.92
C ASP A 51 7.18 4.19 6.39
N VAL A 52 6.66 3.41 7.32
CA VAL A 52 7.14 3.44 8.70
C VAL A 52 8.50 2.77 8.82
N GLU A 53 9.30 3.25 9.74
CA GLU A 53 10.64 2.72 9.95
C GLU A 53 10.64 1.32 10.61
N MET A 54 11.73 0.57 10.40
CA MET A 54 11.87 -0.78 10.94
C MET A 54 11.67 -0.88 12.46
N PRO A 55 12.16 0.05 13.30
CA PRO A 55 11.87 0.02 14.73
C PRO A 55 10.38 0.02 15.06
N TYR A 56 9.58 0.83 14.34
CA TYR A 56 8.13 0.84 14.52
C TYR A 56 7.48 -0.46 14.03
N ILE A 57 7.95 -1.01 12.91
CA ILE A 57 7.48 -2.31 12.41
C ILE A 57 7.62 -3.38 13.50
N PHE A 58 8.78 -3.49 14.14
CA PHE A 58 8.99 -4.45 15.21
C PHE A 58 8.18 -4.13 16.49
N SER A 59 8.01 -2.87 16.85
CA SER A 59 7.12 -2.45 17.93
C SER A 59 5.67 -2.86 17.65
N SER A 60 5.21 -2.68 16.41
CA SER A 60 3.87 -3.08 15.96
C SER A 60 3.61 -4.58 16.11
N LEU A 61 4.63 -5.42 15.98
CA LEU A 61 4.50 -6.86 16.24
C LEU A 61 4.19 -7.14 17.72
N LYS A 62 4.83 -6.41 18.64
CA LYS A 62 4.61 -6.56 20.09
C LYS A 62 3.20 -6.09 20.49
N THR A 63 2.75 -4.96 19.94
CA THR A 63 1.42 -4.39 20.20
C THR A 63 0.31 -5.05 19.40
N ARG A 64 0.65 -6.03 18.53
CA ARG A 64 -0.28 -6.69 17.60
C ARG A 64 -1.01 -5.73 16.66
N ASN A 65 -0.42 -4.57 16.38
CA ASN A 65 -0.94 -3.66 15.37
C ASN A 65 -0.66 -4.22 13.97
N LYS A 66 -1.65 -4.85 13.36
CA LYS A 66 -1.54 -5.47 12.02
C LYS A 66 -1.77 -4.50 10.86
N ASN A 67 -2.00 -3.21 11.17
CA ASN A 67 -2.30 -2.21 10.15
C ASN A 67 -1.04 -1.48 9.65
N VAL A 68 0.01 -2.22 9.41
CA VAL A 68 1.23 -1.76 8.75
C VAL A 68 1.32 -2.47 7.41
N ALA A 69 1.67 -1.76 6.36
CA ALA A 69 1.98 -2.36 5.07
C ALA A 69 3.49 -2.56 4.92
N ILE A 70 3.87 -3.77 4.52
CA ILE A 70 5.24 -4.06 4.16
C ILE A 70 5.45 -3.65 2.70
N ARG A 71 6.46 -2.84 2.44
CA ARG A 71 6.82 -2.46 1.07
C ARG A 71 7.45 -3.65 0.34
N PHE A 72 7.14 -3.76 -0.93
CA PHE A 72 7.75 -4.70 -1.84
C PHE A 72 7.89 -4.08 -3.23
N SER A 73 9.08 -4.05 -3.74
CA SER A 73 9.39 -3.66 -5.10
C SER A 73 10.48 -4.57 -5.67
N GLU A 74 11.04 -4.22 -6.79
CA GLU A 74 12.23 -4.90 -7.34
C GLU A 74 13.50 -4.74 -6.50
N TYR A 75 13.46 -3.86 -5.50
CA TYR A 75 14.60 -3.55 -4.64
C TYR A 75 14.52 -4.21 -3.26
N GLU A 76 13.32 -4.67 -2.83
CA GLU A 76 13.17 -5.39 -1.58
C GLU A 76 13.18 -6.91 -1.79
N SER A 77 13.78 -7.63 -0.83
CA SER A 77 13.80 -9.08 -0.86
C SER A 77 12.43 -9.69 -0.56
N ILE A 78 12.03 -10.68 -1.34
CA ILE A 78 10.82 -11.46 -1.06
C ILE A 78 10.92 -12.22 0.29
N GLU A 79 12.10 -12.53 0.75
CA GLU A 79 12.30 -13.19 2.05
C GLU A 79 11.91 -12.25 3.22
N THR A 80 12.14 -10.95 3.08
CA THR A 80 11.63 -9.95 4.03
C THR A 80 10.11 -9.98 4.09
N VAL A 81 9.44 -9.99 2.93
CA VAL A 81 7.98 -10.08 2.86
C VAL A 81 7.49 -11.38 3.50
N LYS A 82 8.12 -12.49 3.19
CA LYS A 82 7.80 -13.81 3.73
C LYS A 82 7.94 -13.88 5.25
N PHE A 83 8.94 -13.22 5.82
CA PHE A 83 9.10 -13.11 7.28
C PHE A 83 7.88 -12.46 7.94
N PHE A 84 7.23 -11.50 7.28
CA PHE A 84 6.07 -10.79 7.82
C PHE A 84 4.72 -11.44 7.47
N GLU A 85 4.69 -12.59 6.80
CA GLU A 85 3.46 -13.36 6.57
C GLU A 85 2.68 -13.59 7.87
N LYS A 86 1.35 -13.43 7.83
CA LYS A 86 0.43 -13.54 8.98
C LYS A 86 0.65 -12.51 10.11
N LYS A 87 1.75 -11.76 10.09
CA LYS A 87 2.05 -10.73 11.08
C LYS A 87 1.35 -9.42 10.74
N PHE A 88 1.36 -9.05 9.45
CA PHE A 88 0.67 -7.88 8.92
C PHE A 88 -0.38 -8.25 7.89
N LYS A 89 -1.33 -7.32 7.66
CA LYS A 89 -2.44 -7.54 6.72
C LYS A 89 -2.10 -7.09 5.30
N TRP A 90 -1.28 -6.06 5.15
CA TRP A 90 -1.07 -5.37 3.89
C TRP A 90 0.35 -5.51 3.38
N ILE A 91 0.46 -5.64 2.06
CA ILE A 91 1.67 -5.44 1.31
C ILE A 91 1.46 -4.28 0.32
N PHE A 92 2.39 -3.34 0.29
CA PHE A 92 2.40 -2.21 -0.64
C PHE A 92 3.39 -2.51 -1.75
N ILE A 93 2.87 -2.77 -2.95
CA ILE A 93 3.66 -3.24 -4.09
C ILE A 93 3.99 -2.06 -4.97
N ASP A 94 5.21 -1.59 -4.90
CA ASP A 94 5.70 -0.52 -5.76
C ASP A 94 6.19 -1.09 -7.09
N THR A 95 6.04 -0.30 -8.15
CA THR A 95 6.40 -0.71 -9.52
C THR A 95 7.39 0.27 -10.13
N ILE A 96 8.46 0.60 -9.40
CA ILE A 96 9.38 1.69 -9.72
C ILE A 96 9.91 1.58 -11.15
N THR A 97 10.48 0.45 -11.53
CA THR A 97 10.94 0.20 -12.90
C THR A 97 10.16 -0.90 -13.61
N ARG A 98 9.54 -1.80 -12.87
CA ARG A 98 8.79 -2.95 -13.41
C ARG A 98 7.80 -3.49 -12.38
N LEU A 99 6.94 -4.41 -12.80
CA LEU A 99 6.12 -5.19 -11.90
C LEU A 99 6.97 -6.22 -11.16
N PRO A 100 7.07 -6.17 -9.81
CA PRO A 100 7.89 -7.12 -9.06
C PRO A 100 7.22 -8.49 -8.85
N ILE A 101 5.91 -8.61 -9.17
CA ILE A 101 5.15 -9.84 -9.04
C ILE A 101 5.54 -10.82 -10.15
N ASN A 102 5.76 -12.08 -9.78
CA ASN A 102 6.00 -13.18 -10.71
C ASN A 102 5.47 -14.51 -10.15
N LYS A 103 5.52 -15.58 -10.94
CA LYS A 103 5.01 -16.91 -10.54
C LYS A 103 5.67 -17.46 -9.26
N LYS A 104 6.95 -17.15 -9.01
CA LYS A 104 7.70 -17.68 -7.86
C LYS A 104 7.29 -17.01 -6.53
N ASN A 105 6.97 -15.71 -6.57
CA ASN A 105 6.65 -14.96 -5.35
C ASN A 105 5.14 -14.75 -5.13
N LEU A 106 4.30 -15.13 -6.10
CA LEU A 106 2.85 -14.94 -6.04
C LEU A 106 2.22 -15.60 -4.81
N SER A 107 2.63 -16.80 -4.46
CA SER A 107 2.10 -17.55 -3.30
C SER A 107 2.33 -16.82 -1.98
N THR A 108 3.45 -16.12 -1.84
CA THR A 108 3.77 -15.27 -0.68
C THR A 108 2.92 -13.99 -0.70
N ILE A 109 2.89 -13.30 -1.85
CA ILE A 109 2.15 -12.03 -2.01
C ILE A 109 0.65 -12.24 -1.77
N SER A 110 0.08 -13.34 -2.24
CA SER A 110 -1.35 -13.66 -2.09
C SER A 110 -1.80 -13.91 -0.64
N LYS A 111 -0.89 -14.00 0.31
CA LYS A 111 -1.21 -14.11 1.73
C LYS A 111 -1.52 -12.77 2.39
N PHE A 112 -1.33 -11.68 1.67
CA PHE A 112 -1.61 -10.32 2.11
C PHE A 112 -2.76 -9.72 1.30
N LYS A 113 -3.41 -8.71 1.87
CA LYS A 113 -4.11 -7.71 1.06
C LYS A 113 -3.06 -6.85 0.38
N SER A 114 -3.15 -6.71 -0.92
CA SER A 114 -2.15 -5.98 -1.70
C SER A 114 -2.69 -4.64 -2.19
N CYS A 115 -1.87 -3.60 -2.04
CA CYS A 115 -2.07 -2.32 -2.68
C CYS A 115 -0.98 -2.14 -3.75
N LEU A 116 -1.39 -2.13 -5.01
CA LEU A 116 -0.48 -1.94 -6.15
C LEU A 116 -0.33 -0.45 -6.45
N VAL A 117 0.90 0.02 -6.51
CA VAL A 117 1.23 1.33 -7.11
C VAL A 117 1.28 1.16 -8.61
N CYS A 118 0.50 1.96 -9.32
CA CYS A 118 0.37 1.83 -10.75
C CYS A 118 1.58 2.41 -11.52
N PRO A 119 1.88 1.84 -12.69
CA PRO A 119 3.07 2.19 -13.46
C PRO A 119 3.07 3.62 -14.00
N GLU A 120 1.91 4.24 -14.17
CA GLU A 120 1.83 5.63 -14.65
C GLU A 120 2.45 6.65 -13.69
N ARG A 121 2.54 6.34 -12.38
CA ARG A 121 3.30 7.16 -11.43
C ARG A 121 4.76 7.32 -11.86
N TRP A 122 5.28 6.32 -12.53
CA TRP A 122 6.65 6.22 -13.01
C TRP A 122 6.77 6.48 -14.53
N GLY A 123 5.78 7.16 -15.12
CA GLY A 123 5.77 7.50 -16.55
C GLY A 123 5.43 6.33 -17.49
N ARG A 124 5.08 5.15 -16.97
CA ARG A 124 4.86 3.92 -17.77
C ARG A 124 3.39 3.57 -17.92
N LYS A 125 2.56 4.55 -18.29
CA LYS A 125 1.11 4.39 -18.46
C LYS A 125 0.73 3.19 -19.35
N ASN A 126 1.50 2.93 -20.41
CA ASN A 126 1.25 1.83 -21.35
C ASN A 126 1.45 0.42 -20.72
N ASP A 127 2.07 0.34 -19.55
CA ASP A 127 2.24 -0.93 -18.85
C ASP A 127 0.96 -1.37 -18.09
N ILE A 128 -0.03 -0.50 -17.92
CA ILE A 128 -1.31 -0.85 -17.28
C ILE A 128 -1.94 -2.06 -17.98
N SER A 129 -2.08 -2.02 -19.29
CA SER A 129 -2.66 -3.13 -20.07
C SER A 129 -1.86 -4.42 -19.93
N LYS A 130 -0.51 -4.32 -19.92
CA LYS A 130 0.37 -5.47 -19.72
C LYS A 130 0.18 -6.10 -18.35
N TYR A 131 0.03 -5.27 -17.31
CA TYR A 131 -0.18 -5.73 -15.93
C TYR A 131 -1.54 -6.43 -15.80
N LYS A 132 -2.59 -5.87 -16.38
CA LYS A 132 -3.93 -6.50 -16.39
C LYS A 132 -3.90 -7.89 -17.06
N ILE A 133 -3.29 -8.00 -18.23
CA ILE A 133 -3.12 -9.29 -18.95
C ILE A 133 -2.33 -10.27 -18.07
N PHE A 134 -1.26 -9.80 -17.44
CA PHE A 134 -0.43 -10.63 -16.58
C PHE A 134 -1.18 -11.12 -15.34
N PHE A 135 -1.96 -10.25 -14.70
CA PHE A 135 -2.80 -10.62 -13.55
C PHE A 135 -3.86 -11.64 -13.93
N LYS A 136 -4.51 -11.47 -15.09
CA LYS A 136 -5.47 -12.44 -15.62
C LYS A 136 -4.82 -13.82 -15.80
N LYS A 137 -3.60 -13.88 -16.37
CA LYS A 137 -2.84 -15.14 -16.54
C LYS A 137 -2.46 -15.82 -15.22
N LEU A 138 -2.30 -15.04 -14.16
CA LEU A 138 -1.94 -15.55 -12.83
C LEU A 138 -3.17 -15.80 -11.94
N SER A 139 -4.38 -15.50 -12.40
CA SER A 139 -5.60 -15.48 -11.59
C SER A 139 -5.41 -14.66 -10.30
N TYR A 140 -4.73 -13.52 -10.41
CA TYR A 140 -4.40 -12.64 -9.30
C TYR A 140 -5.07 -11.29 -9.47
N ASN A 141 -5.69 -10.79 -8.39
CA ASN A 141 -6.24 -9.45 -8.34
C ASN A 141 -5.69 -8.71 -7.12
N PRO A 142 -5.03 -7.54 -7.29
CA PRO A 142 -4.70 -6.69 -6.17
C PRO A 142 -5.94 -6.29 -5.39
N SER A 143 -5.83 -6.19 -4.06
CA SER A 143 -6.95 -5.76 -3.20
C SER A 143 -7.27 -4.28 -3.36
N ALA A 144 -6.29 -3.50 -3.76
CA ALA A 144 -6.41 -2.07 -4.07
C ALA A 144 -5.38 -1.68 -5.13
N ILE A 145 -5.68 -0.64 -5.88
CA ILE A 145 -4.76 -0.03 -6.85
C ILE A 145 -4.68 1.47 -6.55
N MET A 146 -3.47 1.95 -6.32
CA MET A 146 -3.19 3.37 -6.19
C MET A 146 -2.90 3.95 -7.57
N THR A 147 -3.88 4.61 -8.17
CA THR A 147 -3.83 5.16 -9.53
C THR A 147 -4.22 6.62 -9.56
N SER A 148 -3.81 7.34 -10.58
CA SER A 148 -4.27 8.71 -10.82
C SER A 148 -5.72 8.73 -11.31
N SER A 149 -6.48 9.78 -10.99
CA SER A 149 -7.86 9.96 -11.46
C SER A 149 -8.00 9.83 -12.98
N LYS A 150 -7.00 10.29 -13.72
CA LYS A 150 -6.95 10.20 -15.20
C LYS A 150 -6.81 8.77 -15.74
N CYS A 151 -6.38 7.83 -14.90
CA CYS A 151 -6.12 6.45 -15.31
C CYS A 151 -7.10 5.44 -14.73
N ILE A 152 -8.07 5.85 -13.89
CA ILE A 152 -9.07 4.96 -13.30
C ILE A 152 -9.75 4.11 -14.35
N LYS A 153 -10.28 4.71 -15.42
CA LYS A 153 -10.95 4.00 -16.52
C LYS A 153 -10.11 2.91 -17.16
N LEU A 154 -8.79 3.12 -17.29
CA LEU A 154 -7.89 2.11 -17.84
C LEU A 154 -7.77 0.86 -16.99
N TRP A 155 -7.96 0.99 -15.68
CA TRP A 155 -7.98 -0.14 -14.75
C TRP A 155 -9.34 -0.83 -14.69
N GLU A 156 -10.45 -0.09 -14.85
CA GLU A 156 -11.82 -0.61 -14.79
C GLU A 156 -12.26 -1.31 -16.08
N GLU A 157 -11.82 -0.81 -17.24
CA GLU A 157 -12.14 -1.42 -18.52
C GLU A 157 -11.70 -2.88 -18.57
N SER A 158 -12.58 -3.75 -19.02
CA SER A 158 -12.26 -5.17 -19.24
C SER A 158 -11.07 -5.27 -20.20
N SER A 159 -10.06 -6.06 -19.84
CA SER A 159 -8.96 -6.34 -20.79
C SER A 159 -9.53 -7.06 -22.01
N PRO A 160 -9.16 -6.67 -23.23
CA PRO A 160 -9.59 -7.36 -24.45
C PRO A 160 -9.22 -8.84 -24.47
#